data_36e8031f35955477feb903189f48b281
#
_entry.id   36e8031f35955477feb903189f48b281
#
_cell.length_a   1.000
_cell.length_b   1.000
_cell.length_c   1.000
_cell.angle_alpha   90.00
_cell.angle_beta   90.00
_cell.angle_gamma   90.00
#
_symmetry.space_group_name_H-M   'P 1'
#
loop_
_entity.id
_entity.type
_entity.pdbx_description
1 polymer ?
#
loop_
_entity_poly.entity_id
_entity_poly.type
_entity_poly.pdbx_seq_one_letter_code
_entity_poly.pdbx_strand_id
1 'polypeptide(L)'
;IPENLIAALVRTGAKGLTCISNNAGVDDFGLGLLLKTKQIKKMIASYVGENAEFERQMLSGELEVDLIPQGTLAERCRAGGSGIPAFFTPAGYGTEVAEGKETREFDGEMYVMERWLRADFALVKAWKGDTNGNLVYNRTARNFNPMMAMAGTVTIAEVEHLVEPGEIDPDHVHTPGIFVHRIFQGKNYEKRIEQRTVRQRA
;
A
#
# COMPACT_ATOMS: atom_id res chain seq x y z
N ILE A 1 2.53 -2.84 8.28
CA ILE A 1 1.64 -1.65 8.44
C ILE A 1 2.44 -0.55 9.10
N PRO A 2 2.42 0.69 8.60
CA PRO A 2 3.04 1.86 9.21
C PRO A 2 2.16 2.42 10.35
N GLU A 3 2.18 1.75 11.50
CA GLU A 3 1.30 2.03 12.65
C GLU A 3 1.44 3.46 13.17
N ASN A 4 2.67 3.90 13.33
CA ASN A 4 2.97 5.23 13.89
C ASN A 4 2.56 6.34 12.94
N LEU A 5 2.78 6.17 11.64
CA LEU A 5 2.36 7.13 10.61
C LEU A 5 0.84 7.20 10.49
N ILE A 6 0.14 6.05 10.52
CA ILE A 6 -1.32 6.02 10.49
C ILE A 6 -1.88 6.72 11.73
N ALA A 7 -1.36 6.41 12.92
CA ALA A 7 -1.78 7.08 14.15
C ALA A 7 -1.52 8.60 14.11
N ALA A 8 -0.41 9.02 13.51
CA ALA A 8 -0.13 10.44 13.29
C ALA A 8 -1.14 11.07 12.32
N LEU A 9 -1.46 10.40 11.22
CA LEU A 9 -2.45 10.89 10.24
C LEU A 9 -3.85 11.01 10.85
N VAL A 10 -4.26 10.07 11.72
CA VAL A 10 -5.52 10.18 12.47
C VAL A 10 -5.55 11.48 13.28
N ARG A 11 -4.45 11.79 14.00
CA ARG A 11 -4.38 13.00 14.83
C ARG A 11 -4.42 14.32 14.06
N THR A 12 -4.08 14.31 12.76
CA THR A 12 -4.18 15.55 11.94
C THR A 12 -5.63 15.96 11.72
N GLY A 13 -6.58 15.04 11.80
CA GLY A 13 -7.98 15.30 11.46
C GLY A 13 -8.23 15.59 9.98
N ALA A 14 -7.23 15.41 9.09
CA ALA A 14 -7.38 15.59 7.65
C ALA A 14 -8.51 14.73 7.10
N LYS A 15 -9.38 15.28 6.28
CA LYS A 15 -10.55 14.60 5.71
C LYS A 15 -10.50 14.60 4.19
N GLY A 16 -11.39 13.80 3.59
CA GLY A 16 -11.50 13.69 2.14
C GLY A 16 -10.34 12.91 1.52
N LEU A 17 -9.67 12.05 2.29
CA LEU A 17 -8.53 11.28 1.85
C LEU A 17 -8.93 10.22 0.83
N THR A 18 -8.13 10.06 -0.22
CA THR A 18 -8.12 8.87 -1.08
C THR A 18 -6.98 7.99 -0.63
N CYS A 19 -7.30 6.78 -0.17
CA CYS A 19 -6.30 5.82 0.29
C CYS A 19 -6.14 4.67 -0.72
N ILE A 20 -4.90 4.38 -1.08
CA ILE A 20 -4.51 3.24 -1.93
C ILE A 20 -3.86 2.20 -1.02
N SER A 21 -4.50 1.05 -0.87
CA SER A 21 -3.99 -0.04 -0.03
C SER A 21 -4.61 -1.37 -0.42
N ASN A 22 -3.90 -2.46 -0.20
CA ASN A 22 -4.44 -3.80 -0.49
C ASN A 22 -5.79 -4.03 0.22
N ASN A 23 -5.89 -3.64 1.49
CA ASN A 23 -7.09 -3.61 2.31
C ASN A 23 -7.02 -2.46 3.33
N ALA A 24 -7.98 -2.37 4.24
CA ALA A 24 -8.01 -1.31 5.25
C ALA A 24 -7.64 -1.77 6.68
N GLY A 25 -6.90 -2.88 6.79
CA GLY A 25 -6.59 -3.46 8.09
C GLY A 25 -7.83 -4.08 8.74
N VAL A 26 -7.99 -3.88 10.05
CA VAL A 26 -9.15 -4.29 10.83
C VAL A 26 -9.82 -3.06 11.45
N ASP A 27 -11.03 -3.21 12.03
CA ASP A 27 -11.85 -2.09 12.50
C ASP A 27 -11.14 -1.09 13.44
N ASP A 28 -10.25 -1.59 14.29
CA ASP A 28 -9.61 -0.80 15.34
C ASP A 28 -8.07 -0.71 15.18
N PHE A 29 -7.55 -1.04 13.98
CA PHE A 29 -6.12 -1.00 13.70
C PHE A 29 -5.81 -0.81 12.21
N GLY A 30 -4.68 -0.15 11.92
CA GLY A 30 -4.33 0.22 10.55
C GLY A 30 -5.27 1.29 9.99
N LEU A 31 -5.59 1.23 8.69
CA LEU A 31 -6.48 2.20 8.05
C LEU A 31 -7.93 2.16 8.59
N GLY A 32 -8.32 1.09 9.29
CA GLY A 32 -9.60 1.04 10.00
C GLY A 32 -9.81 2.21 10.95
N LEU A 33 -8.75 2.72 11.56
CA LEU A 33 -8.81 3.92 12.41
C LEU A 33 -9.25 5.17 11.63
N LEU A 34 -8.79 5.33 10.38
CA LEU A 34 -9.18 6.43 9.50
C LEU A 34 -10.61 6.29 8.96
N LEU A 35 -11.06 5.05 8.75
CA LEU A 35 -12.46 4.77 8.39
C LEU A 35 -13.39 5.12 9.56
N LYS A 36 -13.05 4.71 10.77
CA LYS A 36 -13.81 5.00 11.99
C LYS A 36 -13.97 6.50 12.24
N THR A 37 -12.94 7.30 11.94
CA THR A 37 -12.98 8.76 12.07
C THR A 37 -13.53 9.47 10.84
N LYS A 38 -13.97 8.72 9.80
CA LYS A 38 -14.48 9.24 8.52
C LYS A 38 -13.54 10.24 7.86
N GLN A 39 -12.25 9.97 7.92
CA GLN A 39 -11.22 10.74 7.25
C GLN A 39 -11.03 10.31 5.79
N ILE A 40 -11.34 9.04 5.48
CA ILE A 40 -11.25 8.50 4.12
C ILE A 40 -12.56 8.78 3.38
N LYS A 41 -12.46 9.37 2.18
CA LYS A 41 -13.57 9.55 1.24
C LYS A 41 -13.61 8.42 0.21
N LYS A 42 -12.41 7.93 -0.20
CA LYS A 42 -12.28 6.91 -1.23
C LYS A 42 -11.21 5.89 -0.88
N MET A 43 -11.52 4.62 -1.08
CA MET A 43 -10.55 3.53 -1.03
C MET A 43 -10.31 2.96 -2.44
N ILE A 44 -9.05 2.77 -2.79
CA ILE A 44 -8.62 1.97 -3.94
C ILE A 44 -7.93 0.75 -3.36
N ALA A 45 -8.59 -0.40 -3.45
CA ALA A 45 -8.18 -1.61 -2.74
C ALA A 45 -8.38 -2.86 -3.59
N SER A 46 -7.79 -3.98 -3.18
CA SER A 46 -8.04 -5.27 -3.83
C SER A 46 -8.94 -6.19 -2.99
N TYR A 47 -9.21 -5.83 -1.76
CA TYR A 47 -9.95 -6.65 -0.82
C TYR A 47 -10.57 -5.81 0.30
N VAL A 48 -11.83 -6.02 0.60
CA VAL A 48 -12.52 -5.34 1.70
C VAL A 48 -12.04 -5.92 3.05
N GLY A 49 -11.90 -7.22 3.10
CA GLY A 49 -11.25 -7.92 4.19
C GLY A 49 -12.08 -8.10 5.45
N GLU A 50 -11.39 -8.24 6.57
CA GLU A 50 -11.91 -8.46 7.90
C GLU A 50 -12.18 -7.13 8.63
N ASN A 51 -12.74 -6.13 7.92
CA ASN A 51 -13.04 -4.81 8.44
C ASN A 51 -14.52 -4.51 8.24
N ALA A 52 -15.32 -4.68 9.30
CA ALA A 52 -16.75 -4.54 9.25
C ALA A 52 -17.18 -3.09 8.96
N GLU A 53 -16.42 -2.10 9.46
CA GLU A 53 -16.72 -0.70 9.18
C GLU A 53 -16.42 -0.33 7.72
N PHE A 54 -15.41 -0.93 7.11
CA PHE A 54 -15.15 -0.78 5.68
C PHE A 54 -16.34 -1.30 4.85
N GLU A 55 -16.75 -2.55 5.12
CA GLU A 55 -17.90 -3.18 4.46
C GLU A 55 -19.17 -2.34 4.63
N ARG A 56 -19.46 -1.92 5.85
CA ARG A 56 -20.64 -1.09 6.16
C ARG A 56 -20.64 0.22 5.37
N GLN A 57 -19.54 0.96 5.39
CA GLN A 57 -19.44 2.26 4.69
C GLN A 57 -19.52 2.09 3.16
N MET A 58 -18.95 1.01 2.61
CA MET A 58 -19.06 0.69 1.19
C MET A 58 -20.52 0.39 0.80
N LEU A 59 -21.18 -0.50 1.53
CA LEU A 59 -22.56 -0.90 1.25
C LEU A 59 -23.58 0.23 1.43
N SER A 60 -23.33 1.14 2.37
CA SER A 60 -24.18 2.32 2.58
C SER A 60 -23.92 3.47 1.60
N GLY A 61 -22.86 3.38 0.78
CA GLY A 61 -22.46 4.47 -0.11
C GLY A 61 -21.78 5.66 0.57
N GLU A 62 -21.45 5.54 1.86
CA GLU A 62 -20.70 6.58 2.60
C GLU A 62 -19.23 6.65 2.13
N LEU A 63 -18.69 5.55 1.63
CA LEU A 63 -17.32 5.40 1.17
C LEU A 63 -17.31 5.00 -0.30
N GLU A 64 -16.64 5.77 -1.14
CA GLU A 64 -16.36 5.37 -2.52
C GLU A 64 -15.27 4.28 -2.52
N VAL A 65 -15.50 3.19 -3.24
CA VAL A 65 -14.56 2.06 -3.29
C VAL A 65 -14.32 1.62 -4.73
N ASP A 66 -13.05 1.62 -5.14
CA ASP A 66 -12.60 0.97 -6.37
C ASP A 66 -11.93 -0.36 -5.99
N LEU A 67 -12.55 -1.48 -6.34
CA LEU A 67 -11.95 -2.80 -6.19
C LEU A 67 -11.17 -3.17 -7.45
N ILE A 68 -9.89 -3.46 -7.29
CA ILE A 68 -8.94 -3.75 -8.36
C ILE A 68 -8.29 -5.11 -8.08
N PRO A 69 -8.10 -5.97 -9.09
CA PRO A 69 -7.34 -7.21 -8.90
C PRO A 69 -5.97 -6.92 -8.25
N GLN A 70 -5.57 -7.71 -7.27
CA GLN A 70 -4.42 -7.42 -6.40
C GLN A 70 -3.12 -7.19 -7.18
N GLY A 71 -2.82 -8.06 -8.15
CA GLY A 71 -1.64 -7.91 -9.00
C GLY A 71 -1.69 -6.63 -9.84
N THR A 72 -2.87 -6.26 -10.34
CA THR A 72 -3.08 -5.01 -11.07
C THR A 72 -2.86 -3.79 -10.18
N LEU A 73 -3.36 -3.81 -8.93
CA LEU A 73 -3.12 -2.73 -7.97
C LEU A 73 -1.63 -2.53 -7.71
N ALA A 74 -0.90 -3.63 -7.48
CA ALA A 74 0.55 -3.60 -7.27
C ALA A 74 1.29 -3.02 -8.48
N GLU A 75 0.95 -3.49 -9.69
CA GLU A 75 1.59 -3.04 -10.93
C GLU A 75 1.24 -1.59 -11.26
N ARG A 76 0.02 -1.13 -11.01
CA ARG A 76 -0.36 0.28 -11.18
C ARG A 76 0.49 1.21 -10.29
N CYS A 77 0.77 0.81 -9.04
CA CYS A 77 1.66 1.55 -8.15
C CYS A 77 3.10 1.53 -8.65
N ARG A 78 3.60 0.34 -9.08
CA ARG A 78 4.95 0.21 -9.65
C ARG A 78 5.10 1.07 -10.91
N ALA A 79 4.13 1.00 -11.81
CA ALA A 79 4.10 1.79 -13.05
C ALA A 79 4.15 3.29 -12.76
N GLY A 80 3.39 3.75 -11.73
CA GLY A 80 3.41 5.13 -11.27
C GLY A 80 4.80 5.60 -10.86
N GLY A 81 5.50 4.80 -10.09
CA GLY A 81 6.87 5.09 -9.66
C GLY A 81 7.93 4.97 -10.75
N SER A 82 7.64 4.18 -11.80
CA SER A 82 8.56 3.96 -12.93
C SER A 82 8.30 4.89 -14.13
N GLY A 83 7.31 5.79 -14.04
CA GLY A 83 6.96 6.68 -15.15
C GLY A 83 6.26 5.98 -16.32
N ILE A 84 5.68 4.79 -16.12
CA ILE A 84 4.93 4.02 -17.12
C ILE A 84 3.46 4.42 -17.02
N PRO A 85 2.89 5.16 -17.98
CA PRO A 85 1.55 5.75 -17.83
C PRO A 85 0.43 4.74 -17.91
N ALA A 86 0.63 3.61 -18.59
CA ALA A 86 -0.34 2.54 -18.75
C ALA A 86 0.36 1.23 -19.13
N PHE A 87 -0.31 0.12 -18.91
CA PHE A 87 0.10 -1.22 -19.31
C PHE A 87 -1.13 -2.08 -19.61
N PHE A 88 -0.93 -3.21 -20.25
CA PHE A 88 -1.97 -4.19 -20.52
C PHE A 88 -1.83 -5.41 -19.63
N THR A 89 -2.97 -5.94 -19.13
CA THR A 89 -3.03 -7.13 -18.28
C THR A 89 -4.25 -7.98 -18.64
N PRO A 90 -4.17 -9.30 -18.60
CA PRO A 90 -5.34 -10.15 -18.81
C PRO A 90 -6.29 -10.15 -17.60
N ALA A 91 -5.83 -9.68 -16.45
CA ALA A 91 -6.61 -9.69 -15.21
C ALA A 91 -7.84 -8.77 -15.32
N GLY A 92 -9.01 -9.35 -15.09
CA GLY A 92 -10.28 -8.64 -15.13
C GLY A 92 -10.94 -8.53 -16.51
N TYR A 93 -10.33 -9.04 -17.59
CA TYR A 93 -11.00 -9.10 -18.87
C TYR A 93 -12.29 -9.94 -18.80
N GLY A 94 -13.37 -9.44 -19.41
CA GLY A 94 -14.70 -10.09 -19.36
C GLY A 94 -15.45 -9.91 -18.05
N THR A 95 -15.00 -9.06 -17.16
CA THR A 95 -15.67 -8.70 -15.91
C THR A 95 -15.96 -7.20 -15.85
N GLU A 96 -16.72 -6.76 -14.84
CA GLU A 96 -17.00 -5.33 -14.58
C GLU A 96 -15.72 -4.49 -14.47
N VAL A 97 -14.59 -5.08 -14.08
CA VAL A 97 -13.29 -4.40 -14.01
C VAL A 97 -12.84 -3.85 -15.36
N ALA A 98 -13.24 -4.48 -16.46
CA ALA A 98 -12.87 -4.08 -17.82
C ALA A 98 -13.83 -3.03 -18.42
N GLU A 99 -14.96 -2.74 -17.78
CA GLU A 99 -15.95 -1.83 -18.33
C GLU A 99 -15.39 -0.42 -18.55
N GLY A 100 -15.59 0.11 -19.75
CA GLY A 100 -15.11 1.44 -20.14
C GLY A 100 -13.60 1.56 -20.35
N LYS A 101 -12.84 0.46 -20.24
CA LYS A 101 -11.38 0.45 -20.48
C LYS A 101 -11.05 -0.03 -21.90
N GLU A 102 -9.94 0.46 -22.43
CA GLU A 102 -9.38 -0.06 -23.69
C GLU A 102 -9.01 -1.54 -23.52
N THR A 103 -9.39 -2.35 -24.49
CA THR A 103 -8.96 -3.76 -24.57
C THR A 103 -8.18 -3.99 -25.85
N ARG A 104 -7.22 -4.91 -25.82
CA ARG A 104 -6.40 -5.25 -26.96
C ARG A 104 -6.00 -6.72 -26.93
N GLU A 105 -5.99 -7.33 -28.09
CA GLU A 105 -5.50 -8.70 -28.27
C GLU A 105 -3.97 -8.70 -28.46
N PHE A 106 -3.29 -9.61 -27.78
CA PHE A 106 -1.90 -9.96 -27.97
C PHE A 106 -1.78 -11.48 -28.00
N ASP A 107 -1.19 -12.00 -29.06
CA ASP A 107 -0.92 -13.44 -29.24
C ASP A 107 -2.16 -14.34 -29.04
N GLY A 108 -3.36 -13.86 -29.44
CA GLY A 108 -4.59 -14.59 -29.30
C GLY A 108 -5.29 -14.48 -27.95
N GLU A 109 -4.74 -13.69 -27.01
CA GLU A 109 -5.33 -13.43 -25.70
C GLU A 109 -5.74 -11.96 -25.56
N MET A 110 -6.87 -11.73 -24.88
CA MET A 110 -7.37 -10.38 -24.64
C MET A 110 -6.84 -9.77 -23.35
N TYR A 111 -6.49 -8.51 -23.42
CA TYR A 111 -5.93 -7.72 -22.32
C TYR A 111 -6.73 -6.45 -22.10
N VAL A 112 -6.74 -5.96 -20.87
CA VAL A 112 -7.33 -4.69 -20.44
C VAL A 112 -6.21 -3.69 -20.18
N MET A 113 -6.36 -2.46 -20.67
CA MET A 113 -5.43 -1.38 -20.35
C MET A 113 -5.69 -0.83 -18.96
N GLU A 114 -4.66 -0.82 -18.15
CA GLU A 114 -4.67 -0.22 -16.82
C GLU A 114 -3.74 0.99 -16.76
N ARG A 115 -4.21 2.06 -16.13
CA ARG A 115 -3.40 3.27 -15.92
C ARG A 115 -2.66 3.20 -14.60
N TRP A 116 -1.50 3.86 -14.54
CA TRP A 116 -0.72 3.98 -13.32
C TRP A 116 -1.52 4.55 -12.13
N LEU A 117 -1.04 4.28 -10.92
CA LEU A 117 -1.45 4.96 -9.69
C LEU A 117 -0.25 5.74 -9.13
N ARG A 118 -0.49 6.99 -8.83
CA ARG A 118 0.41 7.88 -8.09
C ARG A 118 -0.35 8.51 -6.94
N ALA A 119 0.37 8.84 -5.87
CA ALA A 119 -0.18 9.49 -4.70
C ALA A 119 0.68 10.68 -4.29
N ASP A 120 0.10 11.63 -3.57
CA ASP A 120 0.84 12.75 -2.99
C ASP A 120 1.81 12.26 -1.92
N PHE A 121 1.36 11.28 -1.12
CA PHE A 121 2.15 10.68 -0.04
C PHE A 121 2.12 9.16 -0.11
N ALA A 122 3.26 8.53 0.17
CA ALA A 122 3.34 7.11 0.50
C ALA A 122 3.80 6.95 1.94
N LEU A 123 3.04 6.16 2.70
CA LEU A 123 3.39 5.78 4.07
C LEU A 123 3.80 4.32 4.07
N VAL A 124 5.07 4.03 4.32
CA VAL A 124 5.60 2.67 4.28
C VAL A 124 6.26 2.29 5.58
N LYS A 125 6.32 0.99 5.84
CA LYS A 125 7.03 0.44 6.99
C LYS A 125 8.09 -0.55 6.54
N ALA A 126 9.32 -0.38 7.06
CA ALA A 126 10.39 -1.34 6.90
C ALA A 126 10.87 -1.89 8.25
N TRP A 127 11.60 -2.99 8.21
CA TRP A 127 12.25 -3.55 9.38
C TRP A 127 13.49 -2.72 9.75
N LYS A 128 14.35 -2.44 8.76
CA LYS A 128 15.57 -1.66 8.93
C LYS A 128 15.65 -0.59 7.84
N GLY A 129 16.19 0.56 8.16
CA GLY A 129 16.52 1.59 7.19
C GLY A 129 17.70 2.41 7.66
N ASP A 130 18.46 2.97 6.72
CA ASP A 130 19.52 3.91 7.03
C ASP A 130 19.08 5.37 6.83
N THR A 131 19.89 6.30 7.30
CA THR A 131 19.58 7.73 7.20
C THR A 131 19.62 8.28 5.77
N ASN A 132 20.12 7.51 4.79
CA ASN A 132 20.02 7.79 3.36
C ASN A 132 18.69 7.29 2.75
N GLY A 133 17.86 6.59 3.54
CA GLY A 133 16.56 6.11 3.11
C GLY A 133 16.54 4.72 2.47
N ASN A 134 17.66 3.99 2.48
CA ASN A 134 17.67 2.60 2.02
C ASN A 134 16.88 1.72 2.98
N LEU A 135 16.00 0.86 2.45
CA LEU A 135 15.09 0.06 3.27
C LEU A 135 15.29 -1.44 3.07
N VAL A 136 15.19 -2.16 4.18
CA VAL A 136 15.11 -3.63 4.22
C VAL A 136 13.82 -4.05 4.91
N TYR A 137 13.04 -4.89 4.24
CA TYR A 137 11.77 -5.42 4.77
C TYR A 137 11.96 -6.79 5.39
N ASN A 138 11.19 -7.09 6.44
CA ASN A 138 11.19 -8.40 7.06
C ASN A 138 10.16 -9.31 6.36
N ARG A 139 10.63 -10.41 5.75
CA ARG A 139 9.79 -11.44 5.13
C ARG A 139 8.74 -10.86 4.17
N THR A 140 7.46 -11.21 4.38
CA THR A 140 6.33 -10.84 3.51
C THR A 140 5.98 -9.35 3.53
N ALA A 141 6.51 -8.56 4.47
CA ALA A 141 6.38 -7.10 4.41
C ALA A 141 7.03 -6.48 3.16
N ARG A 142 7.82 -7.27 2.41
CA ARG A 142 8.39 -6.91 1.11
C ARG A 142 7.37 -6.94 -0.04
N ASN A 143 6.12 -7.35 0.18
CA ASN A 143 5.11 -7.46 -0.87
C ASN A 143 4.72 -6.10 -1.48
N PHE A 144 3.92 -5.28 -0.80
CA PHE A 144 3.42 -3.99 -1.31
C PHE A 144 4.31 -2.79 -0.98
N ASN A 145 5.04 -2.81 0.15
CA ASN A 145 5.81 -1.64 0.59
C ASN A 145 6.76 -1.07 -0.47
N PRO A 146 7.53 -1.88 -1.24
CA PRO A 146 8.41 -1.35 -2.28
C PRO A 146 7.66 -0.57 -3.37
N MET A 147 6.57 -1.12 -3.89
CA MET A 147 5.77 -0.45 -4.92
C MET A 147 5.07 0.80 -4.40
N MET A 148 4.56 0.75 -3.16
CA MET A 148 3.97 1.92 -2.51
C MET A 148 5.01 3.03 -2.33
N ALA A 149 6.24 2.70 -1.92
CA ALA A 149 7.31 3.68 -1.79
C ALA A 149 7.61 4.41 -3.11
N MET A 150 7.51 3.70 -4.24
CA MET A 150 7.72 4.27 -5.57
C MET A 150 6.57 5.16 -6.03
N ALA A 151 5.33 4.87 -5.62
CA ALA A 151 4.13 5.55 -6.10
C ALA A 151 3.91 6.94 -5.49
N GLY A 152 4.51 7.23 -4.33
CA GLY A 152 4.35 8.49 -3.63
C GLY A 152 5.24 9.61 -4.18
N THR A 153 4.68 10.82 -4.32
CA THR A 153 5.48 12.01 -4.58
C THR A 153 6.36 12.35 -3.37
N VAL A 154 5.83 12.15 -2.17
CA VAL A 154 6.59 12.21 -0.92
C VAL A 154 6.43 10.91 -0.17
N THR A 155 7.49 10.14 -0.06
CA THR A 155 7.50 8.87 0.68
C THR A 155 8.08 9.07 2.06
N ILE A 156 7.33 8.63 3.07
CA ILE A 156 7.72 8.66 4.47
C ILE A 156 7.81 7.21 4.95
N ALA A 157 8.99 6.82 5.42
CA ALA A 157 9.23 5.48 5.94
C ALA A 157 9.36 5.50 7.47
N GLU A 158 8.59 4.64 8.14
CA GLU A 158 8.87 4.27 9.52
C GLU A 158 9.62 2.94 9.55
N VAL A 159 10.64 2.86 10.39
CA VAL A 159 11.48 1.67 10.52
C VAL A 159 11.55 1.19 11.97
N GLU A 160 11.71 -0.11 12.16
CA GLU A 160 11.92 -0.66 13.51
C GLU A 160 13.35 -0.37 14.00
N HIS A 161 14.31 -0.37 13.06
CA HIS A 161 15.73 -0.09 13.34
C HIS A 161 16.25 0.95 12.34
N LEU A 162 16.56 2.13 12.84
CA LEU A 162 17.26 3.16 12.08
C LEU A 162 18.77 2.99 12.33
N VAL A 163 19.54 2.90 11.26
CA VAL A 163 20.98 2.65 11.30
C VAL A 163 21.74 3.71 10.50
N GLU A 164 23.07 3.73 10.66
CA GLU A 164 23.92 4.62 9.89
C GLU A 164 24.18 4.09 8.47
N PRO A 165 24.48 4.98 7.51
CA PRO A 165 24.89 4.57 6.17
C PRO A 165 26.10 3.63 6.21
N GLY A 166 25.99 2.51 5.45
CA GLY A 166 27.02 1.48 5.42
C GLY A 166 26.76 0.29 6.36
N GLU A 167 25.78 0.40 7.27
CA GLU A 167 25.38 -0.73 8.13
C GLU A 167 24.34 -1.67 7.45
N ILE A 168 23.80 -1.29 6.30
CA ILE A 168 23.01 -2.16 5.43
C ILE A 168 23.93 -2.63 4.31
N ASP A 169 24.05 -3.95 4.17
CA ASP A 169 24.73 -4.55 3.04
C ASP A 169 24.05 -4.09 1.73
N PRO A 170 24.78 -3.50 0.78
CA PRO A 170 24.23 -3.01 -0.48
C PRO A 170 23.45 -4.07 -1.25
N ASP A 171 23.85 -5.33 -1.20
CA ASP A 171 23.16 -6.44 -1.87
C ASP A 171 21.82 -6.81 -1.21
N HIS A 172 21.56 -6.33 -0.01
CA HIS A 172 20.34 -6.58 0.75
C HIS A 172 19.38 -5.38 0.78
N VAL A 173 19.66 -4.31 0.06
CA VAL A 173 18.72 -3.18 -0.06
C VAL A 173 17.52 -3.59 -0.91
N HIS A 174 16.33 -3.51 -0.32
CA HIS A 174 15.07 -3.85 -1.00
C HIS A 174 14.41 -2.65 -1.67
N THR A 175 14.49 -1.47 -1.07
CA THR A 175 14.04 -0.20 -1.65
C THR A 175 15.19 0.79 -1.54
N PRO A 176 15.72 1.29 -2.67
CA PRO A 176 16.75 2.32 -2.67
C PRO A 176 16.26 3.64 -2.08
N GLY A 177 17.15 4.35 -1.39
CA GLY A 177 16.87 5.62 -0.73
C GLY A 177 16.33 6.72 -1.64
N ILE A 178 16.55 6.64 -2.95
CA ILE A 178 16.01 7.61 -3.92
C ILE A 178 14.48 7.70 -3.90
N PHE A 179 13.79 6.66 -3.42
CA PHE A 179 12.34 6.63 -3.29
C PHE A 179 11.85 7.09 -1.91
N VAL A 180 12.75 7.36 -0.96
CA VAL A 180 12.39 7.69 0.42
C VAL A 180 12.80 9.12 0.75
N HIS A 181 11.83 9.97 1.00
CA HIS A 181 12.06 11.40 1.24
C HIS A 181 12.22 11.73 2.73
N ARG A 182 11.62 10.92 3.61
CA ARG A 182 11.68 11.05 5.07
C ARG A 182 11.71 9.69 5.71
N ILE A 183 12.54 9.55 6.74
CA ILE A 183 12.67 8.31 7.51
C ILE A 183 12.78 8.63 9.00
N PHE A 184 12.17 7.78 9.83
CA PHE A 184 12.31 7.85 11.28
C PHE A 184 12.16 6.46 11.91
N GLN A 185 12.71 6.31 13.11
CA GLN A 185 12.51 5.09 13.88
C GLN A 185 11.19 5.17 14.64
N GLY A 186 10.27 4.24 14.33
CA GLY A 186 9.01 4.08 15.03
C GLY A 186 9.20 3.43 16.42
N LYS A 187 8.15 3.50 17.24
CA LYS A 187 8.17 2.99 18.61
C LYS A 187 6.87 2.26 18.93
N ASN A 188 6.92 1.37 19.92
CA ASN A 188 5.75 0.72 20.51
C ASN A 188 4.85 0.02 19.48
N TYR A 189 5.46 -0.79 18.60
CA TYR A 189 4.71 -1.57 17.62
C TYR A 189 3.87 -2.64 18.28
N GLU A 190 2.56 -2.63 17.99
CA GLU A 190 1.63 -3.65 18.47
C GLU A 190 1.54 -4.85 17.52
N LYS A 191 1.67 -4.62 16.21
CA LYS A 191 1.61 -5.65 15.15
C LYS A 191 0.37 -6.55 15.31
N ARG A 192 -0.80 -5.96 15.49
CA ARG A 192 -2.04 -6.67 15.86
C ARG A 192 -2.63 -7.51 14.73
N ILE A 193 -2.26 -7.25 13.48
CA ILE A 193 -2.74 -7.98 12.31
C ILE A 193 -1.86 -9.21 12.08
N GLU A 194 -2.48 -10.31 11.67
CA GLU A 194 -1.81 -11.60 11.38
C GLU A 194 -1.10 -12.23 12.60
N GLN A 195 -1.72 -12.12 13.77
CA GLN A 195 -1.20 -12.72 14.99
C GLN A 195 -1.32 -14.25 15.02
N ARG A 196 -2.18 -14.84 14.19
CA ARG A 196 -2.36 -16.28 14.12
C ARG A 196 -1.21 -16.90 13.33
N THR A 197 -0.29 -17.54 14.02
CA THR A 197 0.70 -18.43 13.41
C THR A 197 0.15 -19.84 13.37
N VAL A 198 0.18 -20.47 12.18
CA VAL A 198 -0.28 -21.85 11.97
C VAL A 198 0.71 -22.91 12.48
N ARG A 199 1.91 -22.52 12.89
CA ARG A 199 2.91 -23.44 13.46
C ARG A 199 3.58 -22.80 14.67
N GLN A 200 3.59 -23.53 15.80
CA GLN A 200 4.52 -23.24 16.87
C GLN A 200 5.94 -23.49 16.37
N ARG A 201 6.84 -22.57 16.62
CA ARG A 201 8.27 -22.81 16.36
C ARG A 201 8.74 -23.89 17.35
N ALA A 202 9.36 -24.95 16.82
CA ALA A 202 10.06 -25.94 17.62
C ALA A 202 11.27 -25.29 18.31
#